data_c99ad76449c98cbfc8c77be0488d5efe
#
_entry.id   c99ad76449c98cbfc8c77be0488d5efe
#
_cell.length_a   1.000
_cell.length_b   1.000
_cell.length_c   1.000
_cell.angle_alpha   90.00
_cell.angle_beta   90.00
_cell.angle_gamma   90.00
#
_symmetry.space_group_name_H-M   'P 1'
#
loop_
_entity.id
_entity.type
_entity.pdbx_description
1 polymer ?
#
loop_
_entity_poly.entity_id
_entity_poly.type
_entity_poly.pdbx_seq_one_letter_code
_entity_poly.pdbx_strand_id
1 'polypeptide(L)'
;MAEILKIVNLNKKFGNLEVLKDVNLSLNEGEILSVLGDSGCGKSTLLRIIAGLETPSGGQICVKDGCGTAMMFQSYALFPHLSVCKNVEFALWRLPSAERAQRSAQLLEKFKISELKDKTPDQISGGQAQRTAFARAVANREKLLLLDEPFANLDRNLKSALRGELKQMIKANGISAVMVTHDKEDAFLLSDKIALIKGGKVLAFGAPRELYFHPASYEIACFLGDMNLVSPQEAQNLPAEFKAWLEQRNFMFRPELIISGEKYEANVVEAKFLGAFYELNLDFCGVKFKAVFSSNLQICDKFKFDLA
;
A
#
# COMPACT_ATOMS: atom_id res chain seq x y z
N MET A 1 -1.58 -15.62 16.37
CA MET A 1 -2.54 -15.74 15.24
C MET A 1 -2.02 -16.83 14.31
N ALA A 2 -2.89 -17.58 13.64
CA ALA A 2 -2.46 -18.64 12.72
C ALA A 2 -1.95 -18.00 11.40
N GLU A 3 -0.91 -18.58 10.83
CA GLU A 3 -0.35 -18.14 9.55
C GLU A 3 -1.25 -18.67 8.40
N ILE A 4 -1.69 -17.76 7.50
CA ILE A 4 -2.50 -18.13 6.33
C ILE A 4 -1.67 -18.27 5.06
N LEU A 5 -0.58 -17.52 4.95
CA LEU A 5 0.35 -17.55 3.83
C LEU A 5 1.78 -17.52 4.34
N LYS A 6 2.60 -18.44 3.83
CA LYS A 6 4.05 -18.47 4.04
C LYS A 6 4.77 -18.65 2.72
N ILE A 7 5.75 -17.80 2.47
CA ILE A 7 6.62 -17.82 1.29
C ILE A 7 8.05 -17.97 1.78
N VAL A 8 8.76 -18.97 1.27
CA VAL A 8 10.13 -19.29 1.68
C VAL A 8 11.02 -19.40 0.46
N ASN A 9 12.05 -18.57 0.40
CA ASN A 9 13.11 -18.54 -0.62
C ASN A 9 12.55 -18.57 -2.05
N LEU A 10 11.45 -17.81 -2.29
CA LEU A 10 10.75 -17.82 -3.56
C LEU A 10 11.60 -17.16 -4.64
N ASN A 11 11.78 -17.86 -5.74
CA ASN A 11 12.50 -17.40 -6.91
C ASN A 11 11.63 -17.55 -8.17
N LYS A 12 11.72 -16.57 -9.08
CA LYS A 12 11.06 -16.63 -10.40
C LYS A 12 11.95 -16.08 -11.49
N LYS A 13 12.12 -16.88 -12.56
CA LYS A 13 12.83 -16.50 -13.78
C LYS A 13 11.91 -16.67 -14.99
N PHE A 14 12.03 -15.77 -15.95
CA PHE A 14 11.48 -15.89 -17.30
C PHE A 14 12.65 -15.87 -18.26
N GLY A 15 13.02 -17.03 -18.79
CA GLY A 15 14.26 -17.20 -19.52
C GLY A 15 15.45 -16.78 -18.64
N ASN A 16 16.23 -15.81 -19.12
CA ASN A 16 17.38 -15.27 -18.38
C ASN A 16 17.04 -14.14 -17.41
N LEU A 17 15.81 -13.64 -17.43
CA LEU A 17 15.39 -12.55 -16.54
C LEU A 17 14.94 -13.08 -15.19
N GLU A 18 15.66 -12.75 -14.13
CA GLU A 18 15.31 -13.09 -12.76
C GLU A 18 14.44 -11.99 -12.16
N VAL A 19 13.15 -12.29 -12.01
CA VAL A 19 12.10 -11.32 -11.59
C VAL A 19 11.89 -11.31 -10.08
N LEU A 20 11.98 -12.50 -9.43
CA LEU A 20 11.92 -12.62 -7.97
C LEU A 20 13.15 -13.38 -7.48
N LYS A 21 13.73 -12.92 -6.38
CA LYS A 21 15.01 -13.39 -5.85
C LYS A 21 14.91 -13.56 -4.35
N ASP A 22 14.88 -14.81 -3.90
CA ASP A 22 14.86 -15.19 -2.48
C ASP A 22 13.82 -14.44 -1.66
N VAL A 23 12.58 -14.36 -2.16
CA VAL A 23 11.50 -13.66 -1.49
C VAL A 23 10.98 -14.49 -0.33
N ASN A 24 10.98 -13.89 0.86
CA ASN A 24 10.49 -14.48 2.11
C ASN A 24 9.44 -13.56 2.72
N LEU A 25 8.19 -14.06 2.88
CA LEU A 25 7.04 -13.29 3.40
C LEU A 25 6.12 -14.19 4.19
N SER A 26 5.42 -13.61 5.16
CA SER A 26 4.37 -14.30 5.92
C SER A 26 3.18 -13.39 6.19
N LEU A 27 1.98 -13.98 6.23
CA LEU A 27 0.73 -13.28 6.54
C LEU A 27 -0.07 -14.12 7.52
N ASN A 28 -0.56 -13.50 8.59
CA ASN A 28 -1.46 -14.13 9.53
C ASN A 28 -2.94 -13.97 9.10
N GLU A 29 -3.80 -14.81 9.67
CA GLU A 29 -5.24 -14.72 9.44
C GLU A 29 -5.79 -13.34 9.84
N GLY A 30 -6.62 -12.75 8.97
CA GLY A 30 -7.23 -11.43 9.17
C GLY A 30 -6.29 -10.25 8.99
N GLU A 31 -5.01 -10.47 8.63
CA GLU A 31 -4.09 -9.39 8.28
C GLU A 31 -4.19 -9.00 6.80
N ILE A 32 -3.83 -7.75 6.53
CA ILE A 32 -3.64 -7.21 5.17
C ILE A 32 -2.16 -6.93 4.98
N LEU A 33 -1.56 -7.55 3.96
CA LEU A 33 -0.19 -7.31 3.51
C LEU A 33 -0.21 -6.49 2.23
N SER A 34 0.44 -5.33 2.23
CA SER A 34 0.76 -4.63 0.98
C SER A 34 2.16 -4.96 0.51
N VAL A 35 2.26 -5.30 -0.77
CA VAL A 35 3.52 -5.43 -1.49
C VAL A 35 3.72 -4.14 -2.29
N LEU A 36 4.64 -3.30 -1.82
CA LEU A 36 4.93 -1.98 -2.34
C LEU A 36 6.25 -2.00 -3.13
N GLY A 37 6.33 -1.28 -4.24
CA GLY A 37 7.54 -1.21 -5.06
C GLY A 37 7.31 -0.55 -6.40
N ASP A 38 8.39 -0.24 -7.13
CA ASP A 38 8.33 0.38 -8.44
C ASP A 38 7.65 -0.52 -9.49
N SER A 39 7.24 0.07 -10.61
CA SER A 39 6.70 -0.70 -11.73
C SER A 39 7.75 -1.68 -12.27
N GLY A 40 7.32 -2.91 -12.56
CA GLY A 40 8.21 -3.94 -13.10
C GLY A 40 9.11 -4.67 -12.07
N CYS A 41 9.04 -4.36 -10.77
CA CYS A 41 9.86 -5.04 -9.76
C CYS A 41 9.40 -6.46 -9.35
N GLY A 42 8.34 -7.01 -9.99
CA GLY A 42 7.89 -8.39 -9.77
C GLY A 42 6.63 -8.56 -8.94
N LYS A 43 5.95 -7.48 -8.49
CA LYS A 43 4.77 -7.53 -7.60
C LYS A 43 3.61 -8.37 -8.17
N SER A 44 3.16 -8.08 -9.39
CA SER A 44 2.08 -8.84 -10.02
C SER A 44 2.48 -10.29 -10.32
N THR A 45 3.77 -10.54 -10.58
CA THR A 45 4.30 -11.91 -10.72
C THR A 45 4.18 -12.66 -9.40
N LEU A 46 4.58 -12.05 -8.28
CA LEU A 46 4.42 -12.62 -6.94
C LEU A 46 2.95 -12.96 -6.66
N LEU A 47 2.05 -12.01 -6.94
CA LEU A 47 0.61 -12.20 -6.72
C LEU A 47 0.05 -13.35 -7.55
N ARG A 48 0.44 -13.46 -8.84
CA ARG A 48 0.05 -14.57 -9.73
C ARG A 48 0.57 -15.92 -9.25
N ILE A 49 1.78 -15.97 -8.68
CA ILE A 49 2.33 -17.20 -8.11
C ILE A 49 1.53 -17.60 -6.86
N ILE A 50 1.16 -16.66 -5.98
CA ILE A 50 0.30 -16.93 -4.82
C ILE A 50 -1.08 -17.43 -5.27
N ALA A 51 -1.62 -16.90 -6.37
CA ALA A 51 -2.89 -17.33 -6.97
C ALA A 51 -2.82 -18.71 -7.65
N GLY A 52 -1.63 -19.31 -7.79
CA GLY A 52 -1.44 -20.55 -8.56
C GLY A 52 -1.56 -20.36 -10.08
N LEU A 53 -1.56 -19.14 -10.58
CA LEU A 53 -1.63 -18.79 -12.01
C LEU A 53 -0.25 -18.81 -12.68
N GLU A 54 0.81 -18.84 -11.89
CA GLU A 54 2.19 -18.87 -12.35
C GLU A 54 3.00 -19.80 -11.46
N THR A 55 3.92 -20.58 -12.05
CA THR A 55 4.76 -21.52 -11.30
C THR A 55 6.05 -20.84 -10.86
N PRO A 56 6.49 -20.95 -9.61
CA PRO A 56 7.79 -20.48 -9.18
C PRO A 56 8.93 -21.26 -9.84
N SER A 57 10.10 -20.65 -9.99
CA SER A 57 11.32 -21.33 -10.45
C SER A 57 12.07 -22.03 -9.30
N GLY A 58 11.77 -21.67 -8.06
CA GLY A 58 12.34 -22.26 -6.84
C GLY A 58 11.70 -21.68 -5.59
N GLY A 59 11.96 -22.30 -4.45
CA GLY A 59 11.34 -21.94 -3.19
C GLY A 59 9.98 -22.60 -2.96
N GLN A 60 9.26 -22.17 -1.94
CA GLN A 60 7.99 -22.76 -1.51
C GLN A 60 6.97 -21.69 -1.18
N ILE A 61 5.71 -21.96 -1.52
CA ILE A 61 4.54 -21.21 -1.08
C ILE A 61 3.57 -22.16 -0.40
N CYS A 62 3.23 -21.84 0.83
CA CYS A 62 2.24 -22.55 1.61
C CYS A 62 1.07 -21.62 1.90
N VAL A 63 -0.10 -21.92 1.36
CA VAL A 63 -1.38 -21.36 1.77
C VAL A 63 -2.02 -22.36 2.72
N LYS A 64 -2.59 -21.90 3.82
CA LYS A 64 -3.21 -22.76 4.83
C LYS A 64 -4.23 -23.72 4.18
N ASP A 65 -4.20 -24.97 4.59
CA ASP A 65 -5.10 -26.01 4.08
C ASP A 65 -6.58 -25.61 4.22
N GLY A 66 -7.34 -25.86 3.16
CA GLY A 66 -8.77 -25.51 3.09
C GLY A 66 -9.04 -24.01 2.85
N CYS A 67 -8.00 -23.19 2.71
CA CYS A 67 -8.15 -21.78 2.34
C CYS A 67 -7.99 -21.62 0.84
N GLY A 68 -9.10 -21.30 0.15
CA GLY A 68 -9.05 -20.88 -1.25
C GLY A 68 -8.53 -19.45 -1.39
N THR A 69 -8.07 -19.14 -2.60
CA THR A 69 -7.64 -17.80 -2.99
C THR A 69 -8.60 -17.20 -4.00
N ALA A 70 -8.95 -15.92 -3.82
CA ALA A 70 -9.68 -15.14 -4.81
C ALA A 70 -8.80 -13.99 -5.31
N MET A 71 -8.83 -13.70 -6.61
CA MET A 71 -8.00 -12.65 -7.18
C MET A 71 -8.84 -11.59 -7.89
N MET A 72 -8.50 -10.32 -7.64
CA MET A 72 -8.97 -9.17 -8.40
C MET A 72 -7.79 -8.61 -9.22
N PHE A 73 -8.00 -8.52 -10.52
CA PHE A 73 -7.00 -8.00 -11.46
C PHE A 73 -7.10 -6.47 -11.59
N GLN A 74 -6.03 -5.82 -11.97
CA GLN A 74 -5.93 -4.39 -12.19
C GLN A 74 -6.99 -3.86 -13.19
N SER A 75 -7.29 -4.61 -14.25
CA SER A 75 -8.33 -4.29 -15.24
C SER A 75 -9.74 -4.70 -14.80
N TYR A 76 -9.91 -5.11 -13.52
CA TYR A 76 -11.14 -5.70 -12.97
C TYR A 76 -11.55 -7.03 -13.64
N ALA A 77 -11.13 -7.29 -14.86
CA ALA A 77 -11.41 -8.49 -15.67
C ALA A 77 -12.90 -8.90 -15.63
N LEU A 78 -13.81 -7.91 -15.69
CA LEU A 78 -15.24 -8.18 -15.84
C LEU A 78 -15.52 -8.72 -17.23
N PHE A 79 -16.46 -9.65 -17.34
CA PHE A 79 -16.92 -10.16 -18.62
C PHE A 79 -17.80 -9.11 -19.30
N PRO A 80 -17.38 -8.54 -20.43
CA PRO A 80 -18.05 -7.37 -21.03
C PRO A 80 -19.46 -7.69 -21.55
N HIS A 81 -19.73 -8.96 -21.91
CA HIS A 81 -21.00 -9.46 -22.40
C HIS A 81 -21.95 -9.94 -21.30
N LEU A 82 -21.54 -9.90 -20.05
CA LEU A 82 -22.36 -10.27 -18.89
C LEU A 82 -22.77 -9.04 -18.11
N SER A 83 -24.01 -9.05 -17.59
CA SER A 83 -24.46 -8.00 -16.68
C SER A 83 -23.69 -8.04 -15.34
N VAL A 84 -23.79 -6.99 -14.54
CA VAL A 84 -23.22 -6.89 -13.19
C VAL A 84 -23.61 -8.11 -12.35
N CYS A 85 -24.89 -8.47 -12.33
CA CYS A 85 -25.38 -9.66 -11.62
C CYS A 85 -24.73 -10.93 -12.13
N LYS A 86 -24.68 -11.11 -13.45
CA LYS A 86 -24.08 -12.31 -14.07
C LYS A 86 -22.59 -12.40 -13.87
N ASN A 87 -21.88 -11.27 -13.80
CA ASN A 87 -20.47 -11.25 -13.43
C ASN A 87 -20.23 -11.79 -12.00
N VAL A 88 -21.09 -11.43 -11.04
CA VAL A 88 -21.01 -11.95 -9.67
C VAL A 88 -21.43 -13.43 -9.61
N GLU A 89 -22.54 -13.79 -10.27
CA GLU A 89 -23.01 -15.18 -10.36
C GLU A 89 -21.98 -16.13 -10.99
N PHE A 90 -21.14 -15.64 -11.89
CA PHE A 90 -20.11 -16.46 -12.52
C PHE A 90 -19.15 -17.07 -11.48
N ALA A 91 -18.79 -16.34 -10.44
CA ALA A 91 -17.97 -16.89 -9.36
C ALA A 91 -18.71 -17.98 -8.55
N LEU A 92 -20.03 -17.98 -8.57
CA LEU A 92 -20.90 -18.88 -7.81
C LEU A 92 -21.39 -20.08 -8.65
N TRP A 93 -20.76 -20.37 -9.79
CA TRP A 93 -21.23 -21.37 -10.76
C TRP A 93 -21.43 -22.77 -10.17
N ARG A 94 -20.73 -23.12 -9.09
CA ARG A 94 -20.84 -24.41 -8.40
C ARG A 94 -22.11 -24.53 -7.55
N LEU A 95 -22.79 -23.40 -7.24
CA LEU A 95 -23.99 -23.41 -6.41
C LEU A 95 -25.22 -23.68 -7.26
N PRO A 96 -26.28 -24.30 -6.66
CA PRO A 96 -27.59 -24.39 -7.27
C PRO A 96 -28.15 -23.02 -7.69
N SER A 97 -28.93 -22.97 -8.74
CA SER A 97 -29.40 -21.69 -9.34
C SER A 97 -30.09 -20.75 -8.33
N ALA A 98 -30.97 -21.31 -7.48
CA ALA A 98 -31.69 -20.51 -6.47
C ALA A 98 -30.75 -19.91 -5.42
N GLU A 99 -29.80 -20.69 -4.91
CA GLU A 99 -28.80 -20.25 -3.92
C GLU A 99 -27.83 -19.20 -4.54
N ARG A 100 -27.43 -19.44 -5.79
CA ARG A 100 -26.58 -18.51 -6.56
C ARG A 100 -27.24 -17.15 -6.72
N ALA A 101 -28.52 -17.13 -7.12
CA ALA A 101 -29.29 -15.90 -7.29
C ALA A 101 -29.47 -15.16 -5.97
N GLN A 102 -29.82 -15.86 -4.89
CA GLN A 102 -29.97 -15.27 -3.57
C GLN A 102 -28.67 -14.65 -3.08
N ARG A 103 -27.55 -15.37 -3.21
CA ARG A 103 -26.23 -14.91 -2.74
C ARG A 103 -25.70 -13.76 -3.60
N SER A 104 -25.92 -13.80 -4.90
CA SER A 104 -25.59 -12.68 -5.79
C SER A 104 -26.35 -11.43 -5.38
N ALA A 105 -27.67 -11.51 -5.14
CA ALA A 105 -28.48 -10.38 -4.69
C ALA A 105 -27.95 -9.78 -3.36
N GLN A 106 -27.60 -10.61 -2.38
CA GLN A 106 -27.02 -10.16 -1.11
C GLN A 106 -25.67 -9.43 -1.31
N LEU A 107 -24.83 -9.92 -2.23
CA LEU A 107 -23.56 -9.27 -2.56
C LEU A 107 -23.79 -7.94 -3.26
N LEU A 108 -24.71 -7.86 -4.22
CA LEU A 108 -25.03 -6.61 -4.92
C LEU A 108 -25.54 -5.54 -3.94
N GLU A 109 -26.37 -5.92 -2.97
CA GLU A 109 -26.85 -5.03 -1.92
C GLU A 109 -25.69 -4.57 -1.01
N LYS A 110 -24.86 -5.52 -0.54
CA LYS A 110 -23.70 -5.23 0.32
C LYS A 110 -22.71 -4.26 -0.33
N PHE A 111 -22.50 -4.38 -1.65
CA PHE A 111 -21.61 -3.49 -2.40
C PHE A 111 -22.31 -2.26 -2.97
N LYS A 112 -23.60 -2.03 -2.65
CA LYS A 112 -24.39 -0.87 -3.10
C LYS A 112 -24.43 -0.73 -4.63
N ILE A 113 -24.68 -1.84 -5.32
CA ILE A 113 -24.75 -1.94 -6.78
C ILE A 113 -25.98 -2.71 -7.26
N SER A 114 -27.02 -2.87 -6.41
CA SER A 114 -28.24 -3.60 -6.73
C SER A 114 -28.99 -2.99 -7.91
N GLU A 115 -29.02 -1.66 -8.01
CA GLU A 115 -29.66 -0.91 -9.09
C GLU A 115 -28.97 -1.08 -10.45
N LEU A 116 -27.74 -1.63 -10.44
CA LEU A 116 -26.92 -1.86 -11.64
C LEU A 116 -26.98 -3.31 -12.13
N LYS A 117 -27.76 -4.18 -11.49
CA LYS A 117 -27.75 -5.64 -11.69
C LYS A 117 -27.86 -6.09 -13.14
N ASP A 118 -28.63 -5.36 -13.95
CA ASP A 118 -28.91 -5.68 -15.35
C ASP A 118 -27.99 -4.94 -16.34
N LYS A 119 -27.17 -3.98 -15.87
CA LYS A 119 -26.23 -3.22 -16.69
C LYS A 119 -24.99 -4.05 -17.02
N THR A 120 -24.39 -3.78 -18.18
CA THR A 120 -23.08 -4.33 -18.60
C THR A 120 -21.93 -3.45 -18.16
N PRO A 121 -20.67 -3.95 -18.13
CA PRO A 121 -19.51 -3.17 -17.68
C PRO A 121 -19.27 -1.85 -18.41
N ASP A 122 -19.65 -1.73 -19.66
CA ASP A 122 -19.59 -0.50 -20.47
C ASP A 122 -20.62 0.58 -20.07
N GLN A 123 -21.64 0.20 -19.31
CA GLN A 123 -22.72 1.08 -18.84
C GLN A 123 -22.55 1.56 -17.39
N ILE A 124 -21.43 1.24 -16.75
CA ILE A 124 -21.17 1.57 -15.35
C ILE A 124 -19.86 2.36 -15.20
N SER A 125 -19.77 3.15 -14.15
CA SER A 125 -18.54 3.90 -13.84
C SER A 125 -17.40 2.99 -13.37
N GLY A 126 -16.15 3.47 -13.42
CA GLY A 126 -14.98 2.73 -12.94
C GLY A 126 -15.11 2.26 -11.48
N GLY A 127 -15.64 3.09 -10.58
CA GLY A 127 -15.89 2.69 -9.20
C GLY A 127 -16.99 1.64 -9.05
N GLN A 128 -18.04 1.69 -9.89
CA GLN A 128 -19.08 0.67 -9.93
C GLN A 128 -18.55 -0.66 -10.49
N ALA A 129 -17.68 -0.61 -11.50
CA ALA A 129 -16.99 -1.78 -12.05
C ALA A 129 -16.07 -2.41 -10.99
N GLN A 130 -15.36 -1.59 -10.24
CA GLN A 130 -14.52 -2.05 -9.13
C GLN A 130 -15.35 -2.75 -8.03
N ARG A 131 -16.45 -2.15 -7.57
CA ARG A 131 -17.36 -2.77 -6.59
C ARG A 131 -17.92 -4.11 -7.12
N THR A 132 -18.23 -4.19 -8.41
CA THR A 132 -18.65 -5.44 -9.06
C THR A 132 -17.55 -6.49 -9.02
N ALA A 133 -16.30 -6.11 -9.32
CA ALA A 133 -15.15 -7.01 -9.25
C ALA A 133 -14.87 -7.49 -7.81
N PHE A 134 -15.02 -6.62 -6.81
CA PHE A 134 -14.94 -7.03 -5.41
C PHE A 134 -16.05 -7.98 -5.01
N ALA A 135 -17.30 -7.68 -5.37
CA ALA A 135 -18.44 -8.57 -5.10
C ALA A 135 -18.18 -9.96 -5.68
N ARG A 136 -17.68 -10.04 -6.92
CA ARG A 136 -17.30 -11.30 -7.58
C ARG A 136 -16.14 -12.00 -6.85
N ALA A 137 -15.11 -11.27 -6.46
CA ALA A 137 -13.93 -11.87 -5.80
C ALA A 137 -14.27 -12.50 -4.44
N VAL A 138 -15.16 -11.87 -3.64
CA VAL A 138 -15.54 -12.40 -2.32
C VAL A 138 -16.73 -13.37 -2.37
N ALA A 139 -17.27 -13.64 -3.56
CA ALA A 139 -18.48 -14.44 -3.71
C ALA A 139 -18.35 -15.86 -3.14
N ASN A 140 -17.23 -16.52 -3.30
CA ASN A 140 -16.97 -17.88 -2.84
C ASN A 140 -16.56 -17.98 -1.35
N ARG A 141 -16.49 -16.85 -0.62
CA ARG A 141 -16.03 -16.80 0.80
C ARG A 141 -14.59 -17.32 0.97
N GLU A 142 -13.76 -17.14 -0.05
CA GLU A 142 -12.35 -17.46 0.07
C GLU A 142 -11.69 -16.64 1.19
N LYS A 143 -10.73 -17.26 1.89
CA LYS A 143 -10.10 -16.66 3.07
C LYS A 143 -8.91 -15.78 2.74
N LEU A 144 -8.32 -15.93 1.55
CA LEU A 144 -7.20 -15.13 1.06
C LEU A 144 -7.60 -14.37 -0.21
N LEU A 145 -7.67 -13.05 -0.11
CA LEU A 145 -7.98 -12.14 -1.20
C LEU A 145 -6.69 -11.54 -1.76
N LEU A 146 -6.50 -11.66 -3.08
CA LEU A 146 -5.35 -11.16 -3.80
C LEU A 146 -5.79 -9.97 -4.66
N LEU A 147 -5.17 -8.80 -4.49
CA LEU A 147 -5.56 -7.55 -5.10
C LEU A 147 -4.40 -6.96 -5.92
N ASP A 148 -4.56 -6.92 -7.24
CA ASP A 148 -3.57 -6.35 -8.15
C ASP A 148 -3.93 -4.91 -8.48
N GLU A 149 -3.25 -3.94 -7.86
CA GLU A 149 -3.45 -2.49 -8.03
C GLU A 149 -4.94 -2.07 -7.98
N PRO A 150 -5.67 -2.38 -6.91
CA PRO A 150 -7.14 -2.26 -6.89
C PRO A 150 -7.66 -0.84 -7.08
N PHE A 151 -6.85 0.20 -6.90
CA PHE A 151 -7.26 1.61 -6.98
C PHE A 151 -6.56 2.41 -8.09
N ALA A 152 -5.79 1.77 -8.98
CA ALA A 152 -4.95 2.47 -9.95
C ALA A 152 -5.72 3.40 -10.92
N ASN A 153 -6.96 3.03 -11.28
CA ASN A 153 -7.74 3.71 -12.31
C ASN A 153 -8.86 4.62 -11.76
N LEU A 154 -8.72 5.05 -10.50
CA LEU A 154 -9.74 5.86 -9.82
C LEU A 154 -9.28 7.28 -9.56
N ASP A 155 -10.23 8.23 -9.60
CA ASP A 155 -10.00 9.57 -9.12
C ASP A 155 -9.77 9.60 -7.59
N ARG A 156 -9.13 10.68 -7.09
CA ARG A 156 -8.69 10.80 -5.70
C ARG A 156 -9.83 10.69 -4.68
N ASN A 157 -10.98 11.30 -4.97
CA ASN A 157 -12.11 11.33 -4.03
C ASN A 157 -12.76 9.95 -3.90
N LEU A 158 -13.00 9.29 -5.04
CA LEU A 158 -13.55 7.95 -5.09
C LEU A 158 -12.61 6.93 -4.45
N LYS A 159 -11.29 7.07 -4.69
CA LYS A 159 -10.24 6.24 -4.10
C LYS A 159 -10.28 6.28 -2.56
N SER A 160 -10.40 7.48 -1.98
CA SER A 160 -10.46 7.66 -0.52
C SER A 160 -11.67 6.93 0.10
N ALA A 161 -12.85 7.06 -0.49
CA ALA A 161 -14.06 6.40 -0.02
C ALA A 161 -13.95 4.85 -0.11
N LEU A 162 -13.48 4.35 -1.26
CA LEU A 162 -13.38 2.91 -1.51
C LEU A 162 -12.30 2.21 -0.67
N ARG A 163 -11.21 2.89 -0.32
CA ARG A 163 -10.19 2.38 0.63
C ARG A 163 -10.81 2.00 1.97
N GLY A 164 -11.59 2.93 2.56
CA GLY A 164 -12.26 2.68 3.84
C GLY A 164 -13.26 1.52 3.77
N GLU A 165 -14.10 1.48 2.73
CA GLU A 165 -15.06 0.41 2.51
C GLU A 165 -14.37 -0.95 2.34
N LEU A 166 -13.29 -1.02 1.56
CA LEU A 166 -12.53 -2.26 1.35
C LEU A 166 -11.92 -2.78 2.66
N LYS A 167 -11.25 -1.91 3.42
CA LYS A 167 -10.65 -2.30 4.71
C LYS A 167 -11.70 -2.85 5.66
N GLN A 168 -12.81 -2.14 5.82
CA GLN A 168 -13.91 -2.58 6.66
C GLN A 168 -14.48 -3.94 6.21
N MET A 169 -14.66 -4.12 4.91
CA MET A 169 -15.17 -5.37 4.35
C MET A 169 -14.21 -6.54 4.62
N ILE A 170 -12.92 -6.38 4.39
CA ILE A 170 -11.90 -7.41 4.65
C ILE A 170 -11.94 -7.80 6.13
N LYS A 171 -11.87 -6.80 7.02
CA LYS A 171 -11.84 -7.03 8.48
C LYS A 171 -13.15 -7.64 9.01
N ALA A 172 -14.30 -7.13 8.60
CA ALA A 172 -15.62 -7.62 9.05
C ALA A 172 -15.92 -9.06 8.60
N ASN A 173 -15.28 -9.55 7.54
CA ASN A 173 -15.47 -10.93 7.07
C ASN A 173 -14.35 -11.89 7.50
N GLY A 174 -13.39 -11.42 8.29
CA GLY A 174 -12.22 -12.23 8.70
C GLY A 174 -11.41 -12.73 7.49
N ILE A 175 -11.35 -11.93 6.42
CA ILE A 175 -10.57 -12.22 5.21
C ILE A 175 -9.16 -11.70 5.43
N SER A 176 -8.16 -12.46 4.97
CA SER A 176 -6.78 -11.97 4.85
C SER A 176 -6.56 -11.47 3.43
N ALA A 177 -5.71 -10.47 3.24
CA ALA A 177 -5.47 -9.96 1.90
C ALA A 177 -3.99 -9.73 1.60
N VAL A 178 -3.59 -10.00 0.36
CA VAL A 178 -2.32 -9.52 -0.21
C VAL A 178 -2.67 -8.53 -1.31
N MET A 179 -2.24 -7.30 -1.15
CA MET A 179 -2.45 -6.23 -2.13
C MET A 179 -1.12 -5.80 -2.72
N VAL A 180 -1.02 -5.72 -4.03
CA VAL A 180 0.12 -5.07 -4.68
C VAL A 180 -0.28 -3.66 -5.09
N THR A 181 0.60 -2.71 -4.85
CA THR A 181 0.39 -1.30 -5.20
C THR A 181 1.73 -0.59 -5.38
N HIS A 182 1.74 0.51 -6.13
CA HIS A 182 2.83 1.48 -6.16
C HIS A 182 2.49 2.74 -5.33
N ASP A 183 1.27 2.83 -4.80
CA ASP A 183 0.79 3.95 -4.00
C ASP A 183 1.05 3.72 -2.51
N LYS A 184 1.91 4.56 -1.95
CA LYS A 184 2.29 4.52 -0.52
C LYS A 184 1.08 4.74 0.39
N GLU A 185 0.18 5.62 -0.01
CA GLU A 185 -1.01 5.96 0.78
C GLU A 185 -1.95 4.74 0.90
N ASP A 186 -2.14 3.98 -0.21
CA ASP A 186 -2.87 2.71 -0.18
C ASP A 186 -2.26 1.74 0.84
N ALA A 187 -0.92 1.59 0.79
CA ALA A 187 -0.20 0.68 1.67
C ALA A 187 -0.29 1.11 3.15
N PHE A 188 -0.11 2.41 3.45
CA PHE A 188 -0.18 2.92 4.83
C PHE A 188 -1.58 2.85 5.43
N LEU A 189 -2.62 3.17 4.65
CA LEU A 189 -3.99 3.22 5.17
C LEU A 189 -4.61 1.83 5.37
N LEU A 190 -4.27 0.88 4.49
CA LEU A 190 -4.97 -0.40 4.45
C LEU A 190 -4.26 -1.50 5.23
N SER A 191 -2.92 -1.51 5.27
CA SER A 191 -2.17 -2.70 5.63
C SER A 191 -1.81 -2.79 7.10
N ASP A 192 -1.75 -4.02 7.60
CA ASP A 192 -1.14 -4.37 8.88
C ASP A 192 0.37 -4.55 8.72
N LYS A 193 0.81 -5.00 7.53
CA LYS A 193 2.22 -5.16 7.16
C LYS A 193 2.48 -4.67 5.74
N ILE A 194 3.67 -4.14 5.51
CA ILE A 194 4.19 -3.77 4.18
C ILE A 194 5.43 -4.60 3.88
N ALA A 195 5.48 -5.15 2.66
CA ALA A 195 6.69 -5.69 2.06
C ALA A 195 7.16 -4.73 0.96
N LEU A 196 8.31 -4.13 1.12
CA LEU A 196 8.92 -3.29 0.10
C LEU A 196 9.77 -4.13 -0.83
N ILE A 197 9.42 -4.17 -2.12
CA ILE A 197 10.17 -4.93 -3.14
C ILE A 197 10.90 -3.99 -4.10
N LYS A 198 12.20 -4.24 -4.30
CA LYS A 198 13.02 -3.58 -5.31
C LYS A 198 13.96 -4.57 -5.97
N GLY A 199 14.05 -4.53 -7.31
CA GLY A 199 14.91 -5.44 -8.09
C GLY A 199 14.64 -6.93 -7.84
N GLY A 200 13.39 -7.29 -7.51
CA GLY A 200 12.96 -8.66 -7.22
C GLY A 200 13.25 -9.16 -5.81
N LYS A 201 13.81 -8.33 -4.91
CA LYS A 201 14.11 -8.69 -3.52
C LYS A 201 13.23 -7.92 -2.55
N VAL A 202 12.92 -8.51 -1.40
CA VAL A 202 12.29 -7.82 -0.27
C VAL A 202 13.37 -7.02 0.45
N LEU A 203 13.28 -5.69 0.39
CA LEU A 203 14.20 -4.78 1.09
C LEU A 203 13.79 -4.54 2.54
N ALA A 204 12.48 -4.51 2.79
CA ALA A 204 11.92 -4.30 4.13
C ALA A 204 10.59 -5.03 4.26
N PHE A 205 10.30 -5.50 5.47
CA PHE A 205 9.05 -6.16 5.81
C PHE A 205 8.70 -5.88 7.28
N GLY A 206 7.53 -5.32 7.54
CA GLY A 206 7.10 -4.97 8.89
C GLY A 206 5.83 -4.13 8.94
N ALA A 207 5.50 -3.65 10.13
CA ALA A 207 4.37 -2.75 10.31
C ALA A 207 4.62 -1.39 9.61
N PRO A 208 3.61 -0.77 8.98
CA PRO A 208 3.77 0.48 8.24
C PRO A 208 4.47 1.59 9.05
N ARG A 209 4.04 1.78 10.30
CA ARG A 209 4.57 2.81 11.18
C ARG A 209 6.03 2.55 11.57
N GLU A 210 6.39 1.30 11.82
CA GLU A 210 7.76 0.91 12.14
C GLU A 210 8.70 1.18 10.96
N LEU A 211 8.31 0.73 9.76
CA LEU A 211 9.10 0.96 8.55
C LEU A 211 9.28 2.45 8.22
N TYR A 212 8.27 3.27 8.54
CA TYR A 212 8.29 4.70 8.28
C TYR A 212 9.22 5.45 9.24
N PHE A 213 9.08 5.21 10.56
CA PHE A 213 9.82 5.96 11.58
C PHE A 213 11.20 5.36 11.93
N HIS A 214 11.37 4.03 11.70
CA HIS A 214 12.61 3.31 12.00
C HIS A 214 13.11 2.54 10.77
N PRO A 215 13.35 3.21 9.63
CA PRO A 215 13.82 2.54 8.42
C PRO A 215 15.25 2.01 8.63
N ALA A 216 15.50 0.79 8.14
CA ALA A 216 16.82 0.16 8.25
C ALA A 216 17.89 0.82 7.37
N SER A 217 17.51 1.63 6.37
CA SER A 217 18.42 2.36 5.50
C SER A 217 17.80 3.63 4.94
N TYR A 218 18.66 4.56 4.49
CA TYR A 218 18.21 5.78 3.79
C TYR A 218 17.40 5.46 2.52
N GLU A 219 17.76 4.41 1.78
CA GLU A 219 17.03 3.97 0.60
C GLU A 219 15.59 3.60 0.93
N ILE A 220 15.37 2.79 1.98
CA ILE A 220 14.02 2.42 2.46
C ILE A 220 13.27 3.66 2.92
N ALA A 221 13.94 4.53 3.66
CA ALA A 221 13.37 5.78 4.14
C ALA A 221 12.84 6.66 3.00
N CYS A 222 13.66 6.92 1.98
CA CYS A 222 13.29 7.71 0.80
C CYS A 222 12.18 7.06 -0.03
N PHE A 223 12.16 5.73 -0.09
CA PHE A 223 11.09 5.03 -0.79
C PHE A 223 9.72 5.26 -0.12
N LEU A 224 9.68 5.29 1.20
CA LEU A 224 8.43 5.44 1.96
C LEU A 224 7.97 6.90 2.11
N GLY A 225 8.87 7.86 2.03
CA GLY A 225 8.55 9.31 2.14
C GLY A 225 9.81 10.16 2.10
N ASP A 226 9.66 11.47 2.22
CA ASP A 226 10.80 12.36 2.29
C ASP A 226 11.64 12.08 3.54
N MET A 227 12.96 12.15 3.40
CA MET A 227 13.92 11.94 4.47
C MET A 227 15.07 12.91 4.34
N ASN A 228 15.37 13.62 5.40
CA ASN A 228 16.58 14.39 5.51
C ASN A 228 17.75 13.46 5.88
N LEU A 229 18.91 13.73 5.27
CA LEU A 229 20.18 13.10 5.60
C LEU A 229 21.19 14.22 5.84
N VAL A 230 21.79 14.24 7.01
CA VAL A 230 22.86 15.18 7.36
C VAL A 230 24.15 14.36 7.55
N SER A 231 25.22 14.73 6.86
CA SER A 231 26.48 14.03 7.05
C SER A 231 27.07 14.31 8.45
N PRO A 232 27.83 13.38 9.03
CA PRO A 232 28.52 13.62 10.30
C PRO A 232 29.42 14.85 10.28
N GLN A 233 29.98 15.25 9.14
CA GLN A 233 30.81 16.43 8.95
C GLN A 233 29.96 17.72 9.03
N GLU A 234 28.82 17.78 8.35
CA GLU A 234 27.89 18.91 8.41
C GLU A 234 27.33 19.09 9.83
N ALA A 235 27.04 17.99 10.52
CA ALA A 235 26.52 18.01 11.88
C ALA A 235 27.48 18.63 12.90
N GLN A 236 28.78 18.77 12.59
CA GLN A 236 29.75 19.46 13.46
C GLN A 236 29.46 20.97 13.56
N ASN A 237 28.80 21.55 12.56
CA ASN A 237 28.41 22.96 12.54
C ASN A 237 27.16 23.25 13.38
N LEU A 238 26.44 22.22 13.80
CA LEU A 238 25.20 22.35 14.54
C LEU A 238 25.43 22.42 16.05
N PRO A 239 24.50 23.02 16.81
CA PRO A 239 24.53 23.00 18.27
C PRO A 239 24.63 21.57 18.84
N ALA A 240 25.28 21.40 19.96
CA ALA A 240 25.56 20.09 20.57
C ALA A 240 24.29 19.23 20.77
N GLU A 241 23.21 19.87 21.20
CA GLU A 241 21.93 19.16 21.39
C GLU A 241 21.32 18.69 20.06
N PHE A 242 21.39 19.50 19.00
CA PHE A 242 20.91 19.11 17.67
C PHE A 242 21.76 17.95 17.14
N LYS A 243 23.07 18.02 17.30
CA LYS A 243 23.98 16.94 16.91
C LYS A 243 23.66 15.65 17.65
N ALA A 244 23.49 15.67 18.97
CA ALA A 244 23.11 14.50 19.77
C ALA A 244 21.75 13.91 19.33
N TRP A 245 20.78 14.74 18.98
CA TRP A 245 19.49 14.33 18.45
C TRP A 245 19.63 13.62 17.08
N LEU A 246 20.53 14.09 16.20
CA LEU A 246 20.85 13.44 14.92
C LEU A 246 21.57 12.11 15.11
N GLU A 247 22.53 12.03 16.03
CA GLU A 247 23.29 10.80 16.33
C GLU A 247 22.37 9.67 16.76
N GLN A 248 21.34 9.95 17.59
CA GLN A 248 20.33 8.97 17.99
C GLN A 248 19.49 8.43 16.83
N ARG A 249 19.48 9.14 15.69
CA ARG A 249 18.70 8.84 14.48
C ARG A 249 19.56 8.46 13.29
N ASN A 250 20.83 8.09 13.53
CA ASN A 250 21.78 7.80 12.46
C ASN A 250 21.87 8.91 11.40
N PHE A 251 21.77 10.17 11.83
CA PHE A 251 21.79 11.37 10.99
C PHE A 251 20.68 11.44 9.93
N MET A 252 19.59 10.70 10.12
CA MET A 252 18.40 10.69 9.26
C MET A 252 17.18 11.13 10.06
N PHE A 253 16.35 11.99 9.47
CA PHE A 253 15.08 12.39 10.11
C PHE A 253 14.02 12.80 9.11
N ARG A 254 12.76 12.59 9.49
CA ARG A 254 11.61 13.01 8.68
C ARG A 254 11.42 14.52 8.77
N PRO A 255 10.97 15.19 7.69
CA PRO A 255 10.69 16.63 7.68
C PRO A 255 9.71 17.08 8.78
N GLU A 256 8.73 16.25 9.14
CA GLU A 256 7.74 16.50 10.17
C GLU A 256 8.26 16.41 11.62
N LEU A 257 9.50 15.97 11.82
CA LEU A 257 10.18 16.01 13.13
C LEU A 257 10.78 17.39 13.44
N ILE A 258 10.78 18.30 12.47
CA ILE A 258 11.02 19.72 12.72
C ILE A 258 9.68 20.36 13.02
N ILE A 259 9.51 20.86 14.24
CA ILE A 259 8.26 21.44 14.73
C ILE A 259 8.40 22.94 14.94
N SER A 260 7.28 23.68 14.94
CA SER A 260 7.29 25.10 15.28
C SER A 260 7.73 25.29 16.73
N GLY A 261 8.67 26.22 16.98
CA GLY A 261 9.24 26.44 18.30
C GLY A 261 10.02 27.75 18.37
N GLU A 262 10.77 27.95 19.44
CA GLU A 262 11.54 29.18 19.69
C GLU A 262 13.05 28.94 19.89
N LYS A 263 13.48 27.65 19.88
CA LYS A 263 14.84 27.27 20.29
C LYS A 263 15.89 27.54 19.23
N TYR A 264 15.54 27.31 17.97
CA TYR A 264 16.43 27.46 16.81
C TYR A 264 15.83 28.40 15.79
N GLU A 265 16.68 29.13 15.07
CA GLU A 265 16.27 30.03 13.98
C GLU A 265 17.06 29.69 12.70
N ALA A 266 16.38 29.30 11.64
CA ALA A 266 16.98 28.99 10.34
C ALA A 266 16.57 30.02 9.27
N ASN A 267 17.40 30.19 8.24
CA ASN A 267 17.01 30.92 7.04
C ASN A 267 16.10 30.05 6.18
N VAL A 268 15.02 30.62 5.64
CA VAL A 268 14.14 29.96 4.68
C VAL A 268 14.75 30.16 3.29
N VAL A 269 15.22 29.07 2.71
CA VAL A 269 15.79 29.08 1.34
C VAL A 269 14.70 29.03 0.30
N GLU A 270 13.66 28.24 0.56
CA GLU A 270 12.50 28.06 -0.31
C GLU A 270 11.27 27.68 0.51
N ALA A 271 10.11 28.18 0.13
CA ALA A 271 8.83 27.81 0.72
C ALA A 271 7.84 27.41 -0.39
N LYS A 272 7.31 26.19 -0.34
CA LYS A 272 6.30 25.68 -1.26
C LYS A 272 4.97 25.51 -0.55
N PHE A 273 3.97 26.24 -1.02
CA PHE A 273 2.60 26.07 -0.53
C PHE A 273 1.93 24.86 -1.20
N LEU A 274 1.53 23.87 -0.41
CA LEU A 274 0.91 22.62 -0.87
C LEU A 274 -0.54 22.47 -0.37
N GLY A 275 -1.22 23.59 -0.13
CA GLY A 275 -2.61 23.65 0.35
C GLY A 275 -2.70 23.52 1.85
N ALA A 276 -2.76 22.33 2.41
CA ALA A 276 -2.89 22.11 3.85
C ALA A 276 -1.59 22.39 4.63
N PHE A 277 -0.45 22.47 3.97
CA PHE A 277 0.87 22.66 4.59
C PHE A 277 1.85 23.37 3.65
N TYR A 278 2.92 23.89 4.27
CA TYR A 278 4.12 24.34 3.58
C TYR A 278 5.23 23.31 3.68
N GLU A 279 5.92 23.05 2.57
CA GLU A 279 7.24 22.41 2.56
C GLU A 279 8.29 23.52 2.53
N LEU A 280 9.15 23.57 3.54
CA LEU A 280 10.24 24.54 3.66
C LEU A 280 11.58 23.85 3.44
N ASN A 281 12.45 24.47 2.64
CA ASN A 281 13.86 24.18 2.64
C ASN A 281 14.56 25.19 3.56
N LEU A 282 15.09 24.70 4.66
CA LEU A 282 15.73 25.51 5.70
C LEU A 282 17.26 25.40 5.60
N ASP A 283 17.95 26.50 5.86
CA ASP A 283 19.42 26.52 6.07
C ASP A 283 19.68 26.95 7.50
N PHE A 284 20.21 26.02 8.30
CA PHE A 284 20.58 26.25 9.69
C PHE A 284 22.06 25.91 9.91
N CYS A 285 22.87 26.92 10.24
CA CYS A 285 24.31 26.79 10.39
C CYS A 285 25.03 26.17 9.17
N GLY A 286 24.55 26.46 7.95
CA GLY A 286 25.10 25.90 6.71
C GLY A 286 24.63 24.48 6.38
N VAL A 287 23.74 23.91 7.18
CA VAL A 287 23.13 22.58 6.93
C VAL A 287 21.72 22.79 6.35
N LYS A 288 21.46 22.18 5.19
CA LYS A 288 20.18 22.28 4.52
C LYS A 288 19.32 21.07 4.77
N PHE A 289 18.07 21.29 5.15
CA PHE A 289 17.09 20.22 5.34
C PHE A 289 15.66 20.70 5.04
N LYS A 290 14.79 19.74 4.78
CA LYS A 290 13.34 19.97 4.58
C LYS A 290 12.61 19.94 5.92
N ALA A 291 11.57 20.75 6.01
CA ALA A 291 10.60 20.73 7.11
C ALA A 291 9.18 20.91 6.54
N VAL A 292 8.16 20.40 7.25
CA VAL A 292 6.75 20.49 6.86
C VAL A 292 5.95 21.11 7.98
N PHE A 293 5.24 22.19 7.68
CA PHE A 293 4.45 22.95 8.65
C PHE A 293 3.03 23.21 8.15
N SER A 294 2.09 23.35 9.07
CA SER A 294 0.71 23.73 8.74
C SER A 294 0.66 25.06 7.97
N SER A 295 -0.25 25.16 7.01
CA SER A 295 -0.48 26.37 6.20
C SER A 295 -0.93 27.60 7.01
N ASN A 296 -1.27 27.43 8.29
CA ASN A 296 -1.66 28.54 9.18
C ASN A 296 -0.46 29.35 9.69
N LEU A 297 0.77 28.89 9.43
CA LEU A 297 1.97 29.59 9.85
C LEU A 297 2.32 30.72 8.87
N GLN A 298 2.72 31.88 9.44
CA GLN A 298 3.26 32.95 8.65
C GLN A 298 4.73 32.66 8.36
N ILE A 299 5.07 32.51 7.07
CA ILE A 299 6.43 32.21 6.63
C ILE A 299 7.14 33.54 6.35
N CYS A 300 8.29 33.74 6.99
CA CYS A 300 9.20 34.86 6.78
C CYS A 300 10.56 34.33 6.29
N ASP A 301 11.50 35.23 6.02
CA ASP A 301 12.86 34.89 5.61
C ASP A 301 13.61 34.06 6.66
N LYS A 302 13.19 34.16 7.91
CA LYS A 302 13.68 33.37 9.03
C LYS A 302 12.53 32.61 9.66
N PHE A 303 12.81 31.39 10.07
CA PHE A 303 11.84 30.50 10.69
C PHE A 303 12.38 29.90 11.99
N LYS A 304 11.57 30.02 13.06
CA LYS A 304 11.90 29.46 14.37
C LYS A 304 11.29 28.06 14.54
N PHE A 305 12.10 27.15 15.07
CA PHE A 305 11.71 25.74 15.16
C PHE A 305 12.33 25.05 16.39
N ASP A 306 11.77 23.88 16.70
CA ASP A 306 12.28 22.92 17.68
C ASP A 306 12.39 21.54 17.03
N LEU A 307 13.00 20.59 17.76
CA LEU A 307 13.13 19.19 17.38
C LEU A 307 12.11 18.35 18.14
N ALA A 308 11.40 17.45 17.43
CA ALA A 308 10.44 16.52 18.04
C ALA A 308 11.11 15.29 18.66
#